data_1e7e6408fcab1d4d1d6b4a8a93aa117d
#
_entry.id   1e7e6408fcab1d4d1d6b4a8a93aa117d
#
_cell.length_a   1.000
_cell.length_b   1.000
_cell.length_c   1.000
_cell.angle_alpha   90.00
_cell.angle_beta   90.00
_cell.angle_gamma   90.00
#
_symmetry.space_group_name_H-M   'P 1'
#
loop_
_entity.id
_entity.type
_entity.pdbx_description
1 polymer ?
#
loop_
_entity_poly.entity_id
_entity_poly.type
_entity_poly.pdbx_seq_one_letter_code
_entity_poly.pdbx_strand_id
1 'polypeptide(L)'
;MCIRDRLWGHRISGMVTVISFLSAGIAIAVKEIIFDFFAGIYINTKKTFELEDRVEVNGIKGDVVNIRSLGFEVLEVGDRINGEQSTGRIIHIPNSFVFLYPLKNYTKAFKYVWDEITVEIPLDADVEKTKDILYDIVGENEILKTTPKKMEDAVADVTAEYRIYYNYLEPIIYTKIVDSHVELYLRYLVHPKKARNVQDELYLKILEEYRNGNIELYKV
;
A
#
# COMPACT_ATOMS: atom_id res chain seq x y z
N MET A 1 -47.73 31.28 46.10
CA MET A 1 -46.69 31.07 45.09
C MET A 1 -45.77 32.27 45.11
N CYS A 2 -44.56 32.09 45.70
CA CYS A 2 -43.69 33.18 46.08
C CYS A 2 -43.00 33.87 44.88
N ILE A 3 -42.95 35.19 44.89
CA ILE A 3 -42.22 36.03 43.91
C ILE A 3 -40.77 35.59 43.75
N ARG A 4 -40.20 34.98 44.80
CA ARG A 4 -38.83 34.41 44.84
C ARG A 4 -38.60 33.31 43.78
N ASP A 5 -39.58 32.45 43.51
CA ASP A 5 -39.46 31.35 42.54
C ASP A 5 -39.42 31.83 41.10
N ARG A 6 -40.09 32.95 40.80
CA ARG A 6 -40.12 33.53 39.46
C ARG A 6 -38.79 34.22 39.09
N LEU A 7 -38.11 34.84 40.07
CA LEU A 7 -36.84 35.54 39.84
C LEU A 7 -35.67 34.55 39.72
N TRP A 8 -35.70 33.43 40.48
CA TRP A 8 -34.68 32.41 40.41
C TRP A 8 -34.80 31.54 39.16
N GLY A 9 -36.01 31.20 38.77
CA GLY A 9 -36.26 30.41 37.55
C GLY A 9 -35.72 31.08 36.27
N HIS A 10 -35.85 32.41 36.16
CA HIS A 10 -35.36 33.15 34.99
C HIS A 10 -33.83 33.24 34.94
N ARG A 11 -33.16 33.33 36.09
CA ARG A 11 -31.65 33.31 36.17
C ARG A 11 -31.09 31.94 35.87
N ILE A 12 -31.74 30.87 36.35
CA ILE A 12 -31.29 29.49 36.12
C ILE A 12 -31.45 29.15 34.65
N SER A 13 -32.53 29.53 33.97
CA SER A 13 -32.71 29.25 32.54
C SER A 13 -31.64 29.94 31.67
N GLY A 14 -31.26 31.17 32.00
CA GLY A 14 -30.17 31.87 31.32
C GLY A 14 -28.80 31.20 31.52
N MET A 15 -28.49 30.74 32.75
CA MET A 15 -27.24 29.99 33.01
C MET A 15 -27.24 28.67 32.26
N VAL A 16 -28.32 27.91 32.23
CA VAL A 16 -28.40 26.63 31.48
C VAL A 16 -28.12 26.87 30.00
N THR A 17 -28.69 27.92 29.43
CA THR A 17 -28.47 28.28 28.02
C THR A 17 -27.00 28.59 27.74
N VAL A 18 -26.35 29.39 28.59
CA VAL A 18 -24.93 29.72 28.41
C VAL A 18 -24.04 28.45 28.55
N ILE A 19 -24.33 27.62 29.55
CA ILE A 19 -23.59 26.36 29.74
C ILE A 19 -23.79 25.45 28.54
N SER A 20 -25.00 25.37 27.99
CA SER A 20 -25.29 24.54 26.80
C SER A 20 -24.48 25.01 25.57
N PHE A 21 -24.41 26.33 25.34
CA PHE A 21 -23.60 26.87 24.23
C PHE A 21 -22.10 26.63 24.43
N LEU A 22 -21.59 26.81 25.65
CA LEU A 22 -20.22 26.55 25.98
C LEU A 22 -19.88 25.03 25.78
N SER A 23 -20.78 24.16 26.28
CA SER A 23 -20.59 22.70 26.12
C SER A 23 -20.60 22.29 24.65
N ALA A 24 -21.49 22.83 23.84
CA ALA A 24 -21.51 22.58 22.38
C ALA A 24 -20.23 23.08 21.71
N GLY A 25 -19.75 24.28 22.08
CA GLY A 25 -18.48 24.81 21.56
C GLY A 25 -17.28 23.92 21.90
N ILE A 26 -17.19 23.46 23.16
CA ILE A 26 -16.13 22.55 23.61
C ILE A 26 -16.26 21.20 22.88
N ALA A 27 -17.47 20.64 22.76
CA ALA A 27 -17.70 19.38 22.07
C ALA A 27 -17.23 19.42 20.61
N ILE A 28 -17.47 20.52 19.92
CA ILE A 28 -16.98 20.73 18.55
C ILE A 28 -15.46 20.86 18.53
N ALA A 29 -14.88 21.61 19.46
CA ALA A 29 -13.42 21.82 19.52
C ALA A 29 -12.63 20.54 19.79
N VAL A 30 -13.16 19.57 20.58
CA VAL A 30 -12.48 18.34 20.93
C VAL A 30 -12.90 17.13 20.07
N LYS A 31 -13.85 17.29 19.18
CA LYS A 31 -14.43 16.22 18.35
C LYS A 31 -13.34 15.39 17.64
N GLU A 32 -12.37 16.04 17.02
CA GLU A 32 -11.33 15.38 16.23
C GLU A 32 -10.40 14.56 17.13
N ILE A 33 -10.04 15.09 18.29
CA ILE A 33 -9.19 14.37 19.25
C ILE A 33 -9.88 13.10 19.77
N ILE A 34 -11.19 13.20 20.06
CA ILE A 34 -12.00 12.06 20.48
C ILE A 34 -12.07 11.02 19.36
N PHE A 35 -12.26 11.47 18.12
CA PHE A 35 -12.36 10.59 16.97
C PHE A 35 -11.03 9.86 16.70
N ASP A 36 -9.90 10.57 16.77
CA ASP A 36 -8.57 9.97 16.67
C ASP A 36 -8.29 8.93 17.76
N PHE A 37 -8.72 9.22 18.99
CA PHE A 37 -8.55 8.29 20.12
C PHE A 37 -9.34 6.98 19.89
N PHE A 38 -10.62 7.06 19.50
CA PHE A 38 -11.41 5.86 19.19
C PHE A 38 -10.89 5.11 17.96
N ALA A 39 -10.40 5.83 16.96
CA ALA A 39 -9.74 5.23 15.81
C ALA A 39 -8.45 4.48 16.22
N GLY A 40 -7.68 5.03 17.16
CA GLY A 40 -6.50 4.35 17.73
C GLY A 40 -6.86 3.04 18.44
N ILE A 41 -7.94 3.03 19.24
CA ILE A 41 -8.46 1.79 19.85
C ILE A 41 -8.85 0.77 18.75
N TYR A 42 -9.54 1.22 17.71
CA TYR A 42 -9.93 0.37 16.59
C TYR A 42 -8.73 -0.26 15.89
N ILE A 43 -7.71 0.54 15.55
CA ILE A 43 -6.47 0.06 14.90
C ILE A 43 -5.85 -1.06 15.73
N ASN A 44 -5.67 -0.83 17.04
CA ASN A 44 -5.02 -1.77 17.95
C ASN A 44 -5.85 -3.05 18.17
N THR A 45 -7.18 -2.93 18.23
CA THR A 45 -8.08 -4.08 18.49
C THR A 45 -8.29 -4.93 17.25
N LYS A 46 -8.47 -4.29 16.09
CA LYS A 46 -8.71 -4.97 14.81
C LYS A 46 -7.43 -5.27 14.06
N LYS A 47 -6.29 -4.77 14.53
CA LYS A 47 -5.00 -4.95 13.88
C LYS A 47 -5.07 -4.62 12.38
N THR A 48 -5.68 -3.48 12.06
CA THR A 48 -5.88 -3.04 10.68
C THR A 48 -4.55 -2.97 9.93
N PHE A 49 -3.50 -2.57 10.63
CA PHE A 49 -2.09 -2.69 10.26
C PHE A 49 -1.25 -2.81 11.54
N GLU A 50 -0.02 -3.28 11.39
CA GLU A 50 0.96 -3.43 12.48
C GLU A 50 2.24 -2.65 12.14
N LEU A 51 3.18 -2.63 13.09
CA LEU A 51 4.52 -2.07 12.83
C LEU A 51 5.18 -2.82 11.66
N GLU A 52 5.95 -2.10 10.87
CA GLU A 52 6.62 -2.57 9.64
C GLU A 52 5.70 -2.84 8.45
N ASP A 53 4.39 -2.76 8.60
CA ASP A 53 3.49 -2.86 7.45
C ASP A 53 3.69 -1.69 6.50
N ARG A 54 3.66 -1.97 5.18
CA ARG A 54 3.57 -0.94 4.14
C ARG A 54 2.11 -0.61 3.91
N VAL A 55 1.76 0.64 4.17
CA VAL A 55 0.39 1.15 4.04
C VAL A 55 0.33 2.39 3.15
N GLU A 56 -0.85 2.60 2.57
CA GLU A 56 -1.16 3.84 1.86
C GLU A 56 -2.54 4.33 2.31
N VAL A 57 -2.62 5.57 2.73
CA VAL A 57 -3.87 6.24 3.13
C VAL A 57 -3.85 7.67 2.61
N ASN A 58 -4.93 8.08 1.95
CA ASN A 58 -5.07 9.42 1.35
C ASN A 58 -3.88 9.81 0.44
N GLY A 59 -3.35 8.87 -0.33
CA GLY A 59 -2.20 9.08 -1.21
C GLY A 59 -0.83 9.11 -0.51
N ILE A 60 -0.79 9.02 0.82
CA ILE A 60 0.46 8.93 1.59
C ILE A 60 0.83 7.46 1.72
N LYS A 61 1.94 7.04 1.12
CA LYS A 61 2.48 5.68 1.17
C LYS A 61 3.71 5.63 2.06
N GLY A 62 3.79 4.62 2.93
CA GLY A 62 4.96 4.46 3.81
C GLY A 62 4.94 3.17 4.62
N ASP A 63 6.07 2.90 5.27
CA ASP A 63 6.22 1.79 6.22
C ASP A 63 5.89 2.29 7.63
N VAL A 64 4.97 1.64 8.33
CA VAL A 64 4.55 2.03 9.69
C VAL A 64 5.71 1.84 10.66
N VAL A 65 6.14 2.93 11.29
CA VAL A 65 7.25 2.94 12.25
C VAL A 65 6.80 3.12 13.68
N ASN A 66 5.62 3.71 13.90
CA ASN A 66 5.08 3.93 15.24
C ASN A 66 3.55 4.04 15.21
N ILE A 67 2.88 3.55 16.26
CA ILE A 67 1.42 3.66 16.43
C ILE A 67 1.16 4.24 17.82
N ARG A 68 0.43 5.37 17.86
CA ARG A 68 0.11 6.13 19.07
C ARG A 68 -1.40 6.26 19.27
N SER A 69 -1.81 6.79 20.41
CA SER A 69 -3.23 6.94 20.77
C SER A 69 -4.02 7.84 19.81
N LEU A 70 -3.40 8.89 19.26
CA LEU A 70 -4.08 9.89 18.40
C LEU A 70 -3.63 9.86 16.94
N GLY A 71 -2.56 9.13 16.61
CA GLY A 71 -2.02 9.07 15.27
C GLY A 71 -0.99 7.97 15.13
N PHE A 72 -0.60 7.68 13.91
CA PHE A 72 0.51 6.78 13.60
C PHE A 72 1.52 7.48 12.69
N GLU A 73 2.73 6.94 12.68
CA GLU A 73 3.86 7.50 11.94
C GLU A 73 4.30 6.51 10.88
N VAL A 74 4.51 7.01 9.68
CA VAL A 74 5.04 6.21 8.57
C VAL A 74 6.34 6.79 8.05
N LEU A 75 7.30 5.92 7.74
CA LEU A 75 8.47 6.25 6.96
C LEU A 75 8.05 6.29 5.50
N GLU A 76 8.02 7.49 4.92
CA GLU A 76 7.50 7.72 3.58
C GLU A 76 8.24 6.93 2.51
N VAL A 77 7.49 6.43 1.54
CA VAL A 77 7.96 5.68 0.37
C VAL A 77 7.44 6.33 -0.90
N GLY A 78 8.31 6.54 -1.88
CA GLY A 78 7.95 7.17 -3.15
C GLY A 78 8.07 8.69 -3.13
N ASP A 79 7.08 9.40 -3.61
CA ASP A 79 6.88 10.85 -3.71
C ASP A 79 8.03 11.66 -4.36
N ARG A 80 9.24 11.68 -3.80
CA ARG A 80 10.38 12.44 -4.33
C ARG A 80 11.37 11.62 -5.16
N ILE A 81 11.23 10.31 -5.15
CA ILE A 81 12.18 9.38 -5.76
C ILE A 81 11.42 8.49 -6.74
N ASN A 82 11.88 8.43 -7.98
CA ASN A 82 11.35 7.46 -8.94
C ASN A 82 11.59 6.04 -8.43
N GLY A 83 10.51 5.38 -8.02
CA GLY A 83 10.54 4.04 -7.45
C GLY A 83 10.05 3.98 -6.00
N GLU A 84 9.73 2.79 -5.54
CA GLU A 84 9.13 2.51 -4.23
C GLU A 84 10.19 2.35 -3.12
N GLN A 85 11.02 3.37 -2.90
CA GLN A 85 12.01 3.40 -1.83
C GLN A 85 11.71 4.48 -0.80
N SER A 86 12.25 4.32 0.40
CA SER A 86 12.11 5.29 1.48
C SER A 86 12.78 6.61 1.11
N THR A 87 12.06 7.71 1.38
CA THR A 87 12.58 9.07 1.23
C THR A 87 13.36 9.55 2.46
N GLY A 88 13.29 8.81 3.58
CA GLY A 88 13.83 9.21 4.88
C GLY A 88 12.93 10.17 5.66
N ARG A 89 11.79 10.59 5.13
CA ARG A 89 10.83 11.46 5.82
C ARG A 89 9.86 10.62 6.66
N ILE A 90 9.55 11.10 7.88
CA ILE A 90 8.51 10.54 8.72
C ILE A 90 7.27 11.43 8.60
N ILE A 91 6.14 10.82 8.29
CA ILE A 91 4.84 11.50 8.18
C ILE A 91 3.98 11.07 9.34
N HIS A 92 3.42 12.05 10.05
CA HIS A 92 2.44 11.84 11.11
C HIS A 92 1.02 11.86 10.50
N ILE A 93 0.26 10.81 10.73
CA ILE A 93 -1.09 10.65 10.19
C ILE A 93 -2.06 10.48 11.37
N PRO A 94 -3.13 11.28 11.44
CA PRO A 94 -4.19 11.10 12.45
C PRO A 94 -4.84 9.72 12.33
N ASN A 95 -5.16 9.08 13.45
CA ASN A 95 -5.78 7.75 13.44
C ASN A 95 -7.14 7.74 12.73
N SER A 96 -7.89 8.84 12.78
CA SER A 96 -9.19 9.01 12.11
C SER A 96 -9.14 8.79 10.59
N PHE A 97 -7.96 8.94 9.97
CA PHE A 97 -7.78 8.71 8.53
C PHE A 97 -8.16 7.29 8.10
N VAL A 98 -8.05 6.29 8.99
CA VAL A 98 -8.48 4.92 8.68
C VAL A 98 -9.99 4.75 8.49
N PHE A 99 -10.78 5.72 8.96
CA PHE A 99 -12.23 5.74 8.73
C PHE A 99 -12.64 6.72 7.62
N LEU A 100 -11.82 7.75 7.40
CA LEU A 100 -12.14 8.80 6.44
C LEU A 100 -11.68 8.47 5.01
N TYR A 101 -10.63 7.65 4.88
CA TYR A 101 -10.03 7.32 3.59
C TYR A 101 -9.83 5.82 3.44
N PRO A 102 -9.84 5.29 2.21
CA PRO A 102 -9.44 3.92 1.94
C PRO A 102 -8.01 3.67 2.42
N LEU A 103 -7.82 2.62 3.21
CA LEU A 103 -6.51 2.15 3.64
C LEU A 103 -6.10 0.96 2.77
N LYS A 104 -4.97 1.07 2.08
CA LYS A 104 -4.33 -0.04 1.37
C LYS A 104 -3.20 -0.57 2.25
N ASN A 105 -3.20 -1.85 2.55
CA ASN A 105 -2.12 -2.52 3.24
C ASN A 105 -1.47 -3.54 2.29
N TYR A 106 -0.19 -3.34 1.99
CA TYR A 106 0.56 -4.12 1.00
C TYR A 106 1.19 -5.39 1.59
N THR A 107 1.23 -5.51 2.92
CA THR A 107 2.00 -6.56 3.60
C THR A 107 1.18 -7.41 4.55
N LYS A 108 -0.01 -6.97 4.95
CA LYS A 108 -0.82 -7.65 5.98
C LYS A 108 -1.23 -9.06 5.58
N ALA A 109 -1.82 -9.23 4.41
CA ALA A 109 -2.39 -10.52 4.01
C ALA A 109 -1.31 -11.52 3.58
N PHE A 110 -0.49 -11.16 2.60
CA PHE A 110 0.38 -12.12 1.94
C PHE A 110 1.87 -11.76 1.98
N LYS A 111 2.22 -10.58 2.46
CA LYS A 111 3.58 -10.01 2.44
C LYS A 111 4.20 -9.85 1.05
N TYR A 112 3.48 -10.23 0.00
CA TYR A 112 3.91 -10.18 -1.41
C TYR A 112 2.85 -9.45 -2.23
N VAL A 113 3.31 -8.72 -3.24
CA VAL A 113 2.47 -8.03 -4.22
C VAL A 113 2.86 -8.47 -5.62
N TRP A 114 1.90 -8.40 -6.54
CA TRP A 114 2.20 -8.52 -7.95
C TRP A 114 2.89 -7.26 -8.43
N ASP A 115 4.03 -7.44 -9.09
CA ASP A 115 4.78 -6.40 -9.77
C ASP A 115 4.94 -6.78 -11.24
N GLU A 116 5.19 -5.81 -12.10
CA GLU A 116 5.25 -6.02 -13.53
C GLU A 116 6.30 -5.10 -14.17
N ILE A 117 7.11 -5.66 -15.05
CA ILE A 117 7.98 -4.88 -15.91
C ILE A 117 7.57 -5.07 -17.38
N THR A 118 7.72 -4.02 -18.16
CA THR A 118 7.42 -4.02 -19.59
C THR A 118 8.72 -4.10 -20.38
N VAL A 119 8.77 -5.04 -21.31
CA VAL A 119 9.85 -5.18 -22.30
C VAL A 119 9.28 -4.95 -23.68
N GLU A 120 9.74 -3.93 -24.36
CA GLU A 120 9.31 -3.56 -25.71
C GLU A 120 10.24 -4.19 -26.75
N ILE A 121 9.68 -4.92 -27.70
CA ILE A 121 10.43 -5.60 -28.79
C ILE A 121 9.85 -5.20 -30.15
N PRO A 122 10.65 -5.21 -31.23
CA PRO A 122 10.15 -4.97 -32.59
C PRO A 122 9.04 -5.97 -33.00
N LEU A 123 8.18 -5.57 -33.94
CA LEU A 123 7.09 -6.44 -34.45
C LEU A 123 7.59 -7.70 -35.15
N ASP A 124 8.78 -7.66 -35.72
CA ASP A 124 9.43 -8.74 -36.45
C ASP A 124 10.35 -9.60 -35.55
N ALA A 125 10.49 -9.25 -34.27
CA ALA A 125 11.27 -10.04 -33.33
C ALA A 125 10.62 -11.38 -32.98
N ASP A 126 11.43 -12.38 -32.63
CA ASP A 126 10.96 -13.67 -32.17
C ASP A 126 10.42 -13.59 -30.73
N VAL A 127 9.08 -13.48 -30.64
CA VAL A 127 8.37 -13.33 -29.36
C VAL A 127 8.56 -14.53 -28.45
N GLU A 128 8.49 -15.76 -28.99
CA GLU A 128 8.58 -16.99 -28.16
C GLU A 128 9.99 -17.16 -27.63
N LYS A 129 11.01 -16.97 -28.47
CA LYS A 129 12.40 -16.97 -28.02
C LYS A 129 12.65 -15.92 -26.93
N THR A 130 12.11 -14.71 -27.11
CA THR A 130 12.27 -13.64 -26.11
C THR A 130 11.60 -14.01 -24.79
N LYS A 131 10.41 -14.60 -24.81
CA LYS A 131 9.74 -15.10 -23.60
C LYS A 131 10.54 -16.16 -22.88
N ASP A 132 11.10 -17.14 -23.61
CA ASP A 132 11.91 -18.20 -23.01
C ASP A 132 13.11 -17.60 -22.26
N ILE A 133 13.81 -16.65 -22.87
CA ILE A 133 14.93 -15.95 -22.24
C ILE A 133 14.46 -15.16 -21.00
N LEU A 134 13.30 -14.49 -21.06
CA LEU A 134 12.77 -13.78 -19.90
C LEU A 134 12.37 -14.73 -18.77
N TYR A 135 11.84 -15.91 -19.07
CA TYR A 135 11.59 -16.95 -18.06
C TYR A 135 12.89 -17.48 -17.44
N ASP A 136 13.93 -17.66 -18.22
CA ASP A 136 15.25 -18.06 -17.72
C ASP A 136 15.83 -17.00 -16.77
N ILE A 137 15.77 -15.72 -17.16
CA ILE A 137 16.22 -14.59 -16.33
C ILE A 137 15.48 -14.56 -14.98
N VAL A 138 14.16 -14.76 -14.98
CA VAL A 138 13.36 -14.84 -13.75
C VAL A 138 13.73 -16.08 -12.94
N GLY A 139 13.93 -17.22 -13.58
CA GLY A 139 14.30 -18.48 -12.95
C GLY A 139 15.68 -18.46 -12.29
N GLU A 140 16.58 -17.58 -12.73
CA GLU A 140 17.89 -17.35 -12.10
C GLU A 140 17.84 -16.45 -10.88
N ASN A 141 16.80 -15.60 -10.75
CA ASN A 141 16.66 -14.72 -9.60
C ASN A 141 16.18 -15.49 -8.38
N GLU A 142 17.01 -15.61 -7.36
CA GLU A 142 16.73 -16.40 -6.14
C GLU A 142 15.50 -15.91 -5.38
N ILE A 143 15.22 -14.59 -5.40
CA ILE A 143 14.06 -14.01 -4.74
C ILE A 143 12.80 -14.48 -5.45
N LEU A 144 12.73 -14.32 -6.76
CA LEU A 144 11.56 -14.67 -7.56
C LEU A 144 11.31 -16.19 -7.58
N LYS A 145 12.35 -16.99 -7.66
CA LYS A 145 12.25 -18.46 -7.61
C LYS A 145 11.63 -18.99 -6.31
N THR A 146 11.89 -18.34 -5.18
CA THR A 146 11.41 -18.81 -3.86
C THR A 146 10.09 -18.15 -3.43
N THR A 147 9.69 -17.06 -4.06
CA THR A 147 8.52 -16.30 -3.65
C THR A 147 7.18 -17.02 -3.87
N PRO A 148 6.93 -17.74 -4.99
CA PRO A 148 5.68 -18.47 -5.19
C PRO A 148 5.38 -19.45 -4.06
N LYS A 149 6.36 -20.26 -3.67
CA LYS A 149 6.20 -21.21 -2.56
C LYS A 149 5.90 -20.52 -1.22
N LYS A 150 6.61 -19.43 -0.92
CA LYS A 150 6.34 -18.64 0.30
C LYS A 150 4.97 -18.01 0.28
N MET A 151 4.47 -17.64 -0.90
CA MET A 151 3.13 -17.11 -1.06
C MET A 151 2.07 -18.20 -0.87
N GLU A 152 2.29 -19.42 -1.38
CA GLU A 152 1.38 -20.56 -1.13
C GLU A 152 1.23 -20.85 0.37
N ASP A 153 2.34 -20.88 1.11
CA ASP A 153 2.34 -21.07 2.56
C ASP A 153 1.55 -19.93 3.24
N ALA A 154 1.79 -18.67 2.84
CA ALA A 154 1.08 -17.51 3.38
C ALA A 154 -0.43 -17.52 3.07
N VAL A 155 -0.83 -17.94 1.86
CA VAL A 155 -2.24 -18.07 1.47
C VAL A 155 -2.94 -19.14 2.32
N ALA A 156 -2.28 -20.27 2.58
CA ALA A 156 -2.83 -21.33 3.41
C ALA A 156 -3.13 -20.83 4.83
N ASP A 157 -2.24 -20.02 5.41
CA ASP A 157 -2.39 -19.46 6.75
C ASP A 157 -3.53 -18.43 6.84
N VAL A 158 -3.78 -17.65 5.79
CA VAL A 158 -4.73 -16.52 5.80
C VAL A 158 -6.08 -16.85 5.18
N THR A 159 -6.25 -18.01 4.56
CA THR A 159 -7.51 -18.43 3.90
C THR A 159 -8.70 -18.45 4.86
N ALA A 160 -8.48 -18.62 6.16
CA ALA A 160 -9.53 -18.54 7.17
C ALA A 160 -10.10 -17.12 7.33
N GLU A 161 -9.30 -16.08 7.15
CA GLU A 161 -9.69 -14.66 7.27
C GLU A 161 -10.10 -14.07 5.91
N TYR A 162 -9.38 -14.43 4.84
CA TYR A 162 -9.61 -13.93 3.48
C TYR A 162 -9.93 -15.09 2.54
N ARG A 163 -11.13 -15.12 1.96
CA ARG A 163 -11.52 -16.10 0.93
C ARG A 163 -10.93 -15.73 -0.43
N ILE A 164 -9.61 -15.81 -0.55
CA ILE A 164 -8.87 -15.49 -1.76
C ILE A 164 -8.22 -16.78 -2.27
N TYR A 165 -8.44 -17.09 -3.54
CA TYR A 165 -7.84 -18.24 -4.21
C TYR A 165 -6.98 -17.73 -5.36
N TYR A 166 -5.71 -18.12 -5.38
CA TYR A 166 -4.81 -17.88 -6.49
C TYR A 166 -4.64 -19.18 -7.27
N ASN A 167 -4.96 -19.15 -8.56
CA ASN A 167 -4.78 -20.31 -9.43
C ASN A 167 -3.32 -20.45 -9.90
N TYR A 168 -2.61 -19.33 -10.02
CA TYR A 168 -1.23 -19.29 -10.49
C TYR A 168 -0.45 -18.25 -9.67
N LEU A 169 0.67 -18.68 -9.13
CA LEU A 169 1.60 -17.85 -8.37
C LEU A 169 2.95 -17.69 -9.06
N GLU A 170 3.19 -18.49 -10.09
CA GLU A 170 4.40 -18.44 -10.91
C GLU A 170 4.42 -17.19 -11.79
N PRO A 171 5.60 -16.71 -12.19
CA PRO A 171 5.75 -15.62 -13.13
C PRO A 171 5.03 -15.90 -14.46
N ILE A 172 4.39 -14.88 -15.03
CA ILE A 172 3.63 -14.99 -16.28
C ILE A 172 4.03 -13.84 -17.21
N ILE A 173 4.20 -14.13 -18.50
CA ILE A 173 4.45 -13.11 -19.51
C ILE A 173 3.22 -12.96 -20.40
N TYR A 174 2.62 -11.77 -20.34
CA TYR A 174 1.54 -11.37 -21.24
C TYR A 174 2.09 -10.63 -22.44
N THR A 175 1.45 -10.81 -23.59
CA THR A 175 1.83 -10.16 -24.84
C THR A 175 0.75 -9.20 -25.28
N LYS A 176 1.14 -7.98 -25.65
CA LYS A 176 0.25 -6.98 -26.24
C LYS A 176 0.89 -6.40 -27.49
N ILE A 177 0.13 -6.34 -28.59
CA ILE A 177 0.56 -5.72 -29.83
C ILE A 177 0.15 -4.25 -29.81
N VAL A 178 1.08 -3.38 -30.09
CA VAL A 178 0.91 -1.93 -30.25
C VAL A 178 1.28 -1.55 -31.67
N ASP A 179 0.90 -0.37 -32.13
CA ASP A 179 1.01 0.04 -33.53
C ASP A 179 2.41 -0.16 -34.13
N SER A 180 3.47 -0.02 -33.36
CA SER A 180 4.87 -0.04 -33.83
C SER A 180 5.75 -1.10 -33.19
N HIS A 181 5.27 -1.82 -32.15
CA HIS A 181 6.06 -2.78 -31.39
C HIS A 181 5.18 -3.79 -30.63
N VAL A 182 5.81 -4.76 -30.01
CA VAL A 182 5.16 -5.71 -29.10
C VAL A 182 5.62 -5.40 -27.68
N GLU A 183 4.67 -5.24 -26.76
CA GLU A 183 4.92 -5.13 -25.34
C GLU A 183 4.79 -6.50 -24.67
N LEU A 184 5.83 -6.93 -23.97
CA LEU A 184 5.85 -8.12 -23.13
C LEU A 184 5.79 -7.68 -21.67
N TYR A 185 4.70 -8.03 -21.00
CA TYR A 185 4.49 -7.73 -19.57
C TYR A 185 4.94 -8.93 -18.74
N LEU A 186 6.11 -8.83 -18.15
CA LEU A 186 6.63 -9.84 -17.23
C LEU A 186 6.08 -9.55 -15.83
N ARG A 187 5.12 -10.35 -15.39
CA ARG A 187 4.44 -10.23 -14.11
C ARG A 187 4.95 -11.29 -13.13
N TYR A 188 5.29 -10.87 -11.93
CA TYR A 188 5.85 -11.72 -10.89
C TYR A 188 5.45 -11.27 -9.49
N LEU A 189 5.60 -12.14 -8.50
CA LEU A 189 5.37 -11.83 -7.08
C LEU A 189 6.66 -11.38 -6.42
N VAL A 190 6.60 -10.30 -5.65
CA VAL A 190 7.75 -9.76 -4.93
C VAL A 190 7.33 -9.12 -3.60
N HIS A 191 8.22 -9.14 -2.62
CA HIS A 191 8.02 -8.38 -1.40
C HIS A 191 8.13 -6.87 -1.70
N PRO A 192 7.16 -6.01 -1.28
CA PRO A 192 7.13 -4.58 -1.67
C PRO A 192 8.43 -3.82 -1.39
N LYS A 193 9.12 -4.15 -0.29
CA LYS A 193 10.40 -3.51 0.07
C LYS A 193 11.59 -3.95 -0.79
N LYS A 194 11.43 -4.98 -1.66
CA LYS A 194 12.46 -5.52 -2.54
C LYS A 194 12.17 -5.31 -4.02
N ALA A 195 10.98 -4.82 -4.36
CA ALA A 195 10.51 -4.69 -5.74
C ALA A 195 11.52 -3.96 -6.63
N ARG A 196 12.00 -2.78 -6.20
CA ARG A 196 12.93 -1.99 -6.98
C ARG A 196 14.28 -2.68 -7.26
N ASN A 197 14.82 -3.38 -6.26
CA ASN A 197 16.09 -4.09 -6.44
C ASN A 197 15.93 -5.25 -7.43
N VAL A 198 14.81 -5.97 -7.34
CA VAL A 198 14.49 -7.04 -8.28
C VAL A 198 14.29 -6.50 -9.70
N GLN A 199 13.57 -5.38 -9.85
CA GLN A 199 13.41 -4.73 -11.15
C GLN A 199 14.76 -4.34 -11.77
N ASP A 200 15.65 -3.74 -10.98
CA ASP A 200 16.99 -3.34 -11.44
C ASP A 200 17.81 -4.56 -11.91
N GLU A 201 17.81 -5.64 -11.13
CA GLU A 201 18.49 -6.90 -11.49
C GLU A 201 17.93 -7.49 -12.79
N LEU A 202 16.60 -7.50 -12.96
CA LEU A 202 15.98 -8.00 -14.19
C LEU A 202 16.33 -7.13 -15.39
N TYR A 203 16.26 -5.82 -15.28
CA TYR A 203 16.64 -4.91 -16.37
C TYR A 203 18.11 -5.04 -16.76
N LEU A 204 19.03 -5.23 -15.79
CA LEU A 204 20.44 -5.43 -16.08
C LEU A 204 20.68 -6.73 -16.86
N LYS A 205 20.01 -7.83 -16.49
CA LYS A 205 20.09 -9.09 -17.23
C LYS A 205 19.47 -9.01 -18.63
N ILE A 206 18.32 -8.34 -18.78
CA ILE A 206 17.72 -8.11 -20.10
C ILE A 206 18.66 -7.29 -21.00
N LEU A 207 19.33 -6.26 -20.44
CA LEU A 207 20.33 -5.49 -21.17
C LEU A 207 21.57 -6.32 -21.56
N GLU A 208 21.97 -7.27 -20.72
CA GLU A 208 23.05 -8.22 -21.03
C GLU A 208 22.67 -9.11 -22.20
N GLU A 209 21.48 -9.72 -22.18
CA GLU A 209 20.97 -10.54 -23.28
C GLU A 209 20.79 -9.77 -24.59
N TYR A 210 20.37 -8.50 -24.49
CA TYR A 210 20.34 -7.60 -25.64
C TYR A 210 21.72 -7.35 -26.23
N ARG A 211 22.77 -7.12 -25.38
CA ARG A 211 24.15 -6.92 -25.84
C ARG A 211 24.74 -8.17 -26.47
N ASN A 212 24.36 -9.34 -25.97
CA ASN A 212 24.76 -10.63 -26.51
C ASN A 212 24.05 -10.96 -27.85
N GLY A 213 23.04 -10.15 -28.24
CA GLY A 213 22.27 -10.38 -29.48
C GLY A 213 21.21 -11.47 -29.34
N ASN A 214 20.85 -11.88 -28.14
CA ASN A 214 19.85 -12.91 -27.88
C ASN A 214 18.43 -12.34 -27.86
N ILE A 215 18.27 -11.07 -27.48
CA ILE A 215 17.00 -10.33 -27.47
C ILE A 215 17.15 -9.07 -28.32
N GLU A 216 16.10 -8.71 -29.03
CA GLU A 216 15.98 -7.44 -29.71
C GLU A 216 15.08 -6.50 -28.88
N LEU A 217 15.52 -5.28 -28.64
CA LEU A 217 14.72 -4.25 -27.97
C LEU A 217 14.24 -3.22 -28.99
N TYR A 218 13.00 -2.76 -28.82
CA TYR A 218 12.44 -1.71 -29.65
C TYR A 218 13.21 -0.40 -29.44
N LYS A 219 13.54 0.27 -30.55
CA LYS A 219 14.22 1.55 -30.56
C LYS A 219 13.30 2.58 -31.17
N VAL A 220 13.06 3.66 -30.45
CA VAL A 220 12.31 4.82 -30.94
C VAL A 220 13.10 5.58 -32.00
#